data_59fa1fdae7371a12a84c122d94331025
#
_entry.id   59fa1fdae7371a12a84c122d94331025
#
_cell.length_a   1.000
_cell.length_b   1.000
_cell.length_c   1.000
_cell.angle_alpha   90.00
_cell.angle_beta   90.00
_cell.angle_gamma   90.00
#
_symmetry.space_group_name_H-M   'P 1'
#
loop_
_entity.id
_entity.type
_entity.pdbx_description
1 polymer ?
#
loop_
_entity_poly.entity_id
_entity_poly.type
_entity_poly.pdbx_seq_one_letter_code
_entity_poly.pdbx_strand_id
1 'polypeptide(L)'
;AEKFGQNAPLNSVFIARQATGEIYDAELAAEFPQRDWILTRILWLSGLEAGFNQGEGCDTYQRYIYIHGTPETEMMGEPLSHGCIRMRNLEVAELFDLVGENALVYISEHALDSKMLKGVHTE
;
A
#
# COMPACT_ATOMS: atom_id res chain seq x y z
N ALA A 1 -4.27 -7.98 5.27
CA ALA A 1 -5.01 -9.21 4.97
C ALA A 1 -4.31 -10.07 3.90
N GLU A 2 -3.99 -9.49 2.77
CA GLU A 2 -3.33 -10.25 1.69
C GLU A 2 -2.13 -9.50 1.16
N LYS A 3 -1.19 -10.24 0.59
CA LYS A 3 0.05 -9.69 0.06
C LYS A 3 0.25 -10.20 -1.38
N PHE A 4 0.64 -9.29 -2.27
CA PHE A 4 0.87 -9.61 -3.68
C PHE A 4 2.22 -9.09 -4.14
N GLY A 5 2.88 -9.85 -5.01
CA GLY A 5 4.14 -9.44 -5.61
C GLY A 5 5.37 -10.08 -5.02
N GLN A 6 5.23 -11.14 -4.24
CA GLN A 6 6.39 -11.86 -3.71
C GLN A 6 7.30 -12.27 -4.86
N ASN A 7 8.59 -11.96 -4.73
CA ASN A 7 9.62 -12.26 -5.73
C ASN A 7 9.49 -11.50 -7.05
N ALA A 8 8.55 -10.56 -7.16
CA ALA A 8 8.46 -9.72 -8.35
C ALA A 8 9.60 -8.69 -8.36
N PRO A 9 10.15 -8.33 -9.54
CA PRO A 9 11.14 -7.26 -9.62
C PRO A 9 10.60 -5.93 -9.09
N LEU A 10 11.51 -5.06 -8.63
CA LEU A 10 11.14 -3.70 -8.31
C LEU A 10 10.54 -3.02 -9.54
N ASN A 11 9.61 -2.11 -9.34
CA ASN A 11 8.89 -1.40 -10.40
C ASN A 11 7.95 -2.30 -11.22
N SER A 12 7.71 -3.54 -10.82
CA SER A 12 6.68 -4.36 -11.46
C SER A 12 5.34 -3.66 -11.37
N VAL A 13 4.60 -3.63 -12.49
CA VAL A 13 3.31 -2.95 -12.57
C VAL A 13 2.18 -3.91 -12.25
N PHE A 14 1.26 -3.48 -11.41
CA PHE A 14 0.09 -4.26 -11.02
C PHE A 14 -1.20 -3.58 -11.44
N ILE A 15 -2.14 -4.38 -11.94
CA ILE A 15 -3.51 -3.96 -12.21
C ILE A 15 -4.42 -4.99 -11.56
N ALA A 16 -5.37 -4.55 -10.76
CA ALA A 16 -6.30 -5.42 -10.06
C ALA A 16 -5.57 -6.56 -9.30
N ARG A 17 -4.47 -6.22 -8.65
CA ARG A 17 -3.66 -7.11 -7.82
C ARG A 17 -2.92 -8.19 -8.61
N GLN A 18 -2.83 -8.05 -9.91
CA GLN A 18 -2.09 -8.98 -10.76
C GLN A 18 -0.93 -8.27 -11.46
N ALA A 19 0.24 -8.92 -11.45
CA ALA A 19 1.38 -8.40 -12.19
C ALA A 19 1.07 -8.44 -13.68
N THR A 20 1.30 -7.31 -14.36
CA THR A 20 1.02 -7.19 -15.79
C THR A 20 2.15 -7.72 -16.67
N GLY A 21 3.32 -7.93 -16.08
CA GLY A 21 4.53 -8.24 -16.84
C GLY A 21 5.31 -7.01 -17.27
N GLU A 22 4.74 -5.82 -17.05
CA GLU A 22 5.41 -4.56 -17.35
C GLU A 22 6.33 -4.15 -16.20
N ILE A 23 7.39 -3.42 -16.52
CA ILE A 23 8.26 -2.79 -15.54
C ILE A 23 8.17 -1.29 -15.78
N TYR A 24 7.85 -0.55 -14.75
CA TYR A 24 7.72 0.91 -14.85
C TYR A 24 9.05 1.55 -15.22
N ASP A 25 9.00 2.42 -16.22
CA ASP A 25 10.14 3.27 -16.60
C ASP A 25 9.61 4.59 -17.18
N ALA A 26 10.52 5.47 -17.56
CA ALA A 26 10.15 6.78 -18.07
C ALA A 26 9.36 6.69 -19.38
N GLU A 27 9.66 5.71 -20.22
CA GLU A 27 8.95 5.51 -21.49
C GLU A 27 7.50 5.08 -21.25
N LEU A 28 7.29 4.14 -20.35
CA LEU A 28 5.95 3.66 -20.02
C LEU A 28 5.14 4.79 -19.38
N ALA A 29 5.76 5.57 -18.50
CA ALA A 29 5.10 6.73 -17.89
C ALA A 29 4.67 7.77 -18.91
N ALA A 30 5.49 8.03 -19.92
CA ALA A 30 5.19 8.97 -20.97
C ALA A 30 4.06 8.47 -21.88
N GLU A 31 3.99 7.17 -22.08
CA GLU A 31 2.94 6.55 -22.89
C GLU A 31 1.57 6.61 -22.21
N PHE A 32 1.54 6.48 -20.89
CA PHE A 32 0.30 6.47 -20.10
C PHE A 32 0.36 7.51 -18.98
N PRO A 33 0.36 8.82 -19.29
CA PRO A 33 0.58 9.86 -18.29
C PRO A 33 -0.51 10.00 -17.24
N GLN A 34 -1.70 9.46 -17.50
CA GLN A 34 -2.84 9.54 -16.57
C GLN A 34 -3.04 8.27 -15.76
N ARG A 35 -2.20 7.27 -15.94
CA ARG A 35 -2.37 5.99 -15.28
C ARG A 35 -1.94 6.08 -13.81
N ASP A 36 -2.75 5.49 -12.93
CA ASP A 36 -2.42 5.40 -11.51
C ASP A 36 -1.52 4.19 -11.30
N TRP A 37 -0.26 4.45 -10.97
CA TRP A 37 0.75 3.40 -10.93
C TRP A 37 0.78 2.70 -9.58
N ILE A 38 0.53 1.40 -9.58
CA ILE A 38 0.70 0.53 -8.42
C ILE A 38 1.88 -0.37 -8.73
N LEU A 39 2.97 -0.18 -7.99
CA LEU A 39 4.26 -0.79 -8.33
C LEU A 39 4.79 -1.66 -7.21
N THR A 40 5.62 -2.61 -7.57
CA THR A 40 6.53 -3.36 -6.71
C THR A 40 5.86 -4.40 -5.83
N ARG A 41 4.98 -3.97 -4.93
CA ARG A 41 4.28 -4.84 -3.97
C ARG A 41 2.93 -4.25 -3.61
N ILE A 42 2.01 -5.14 -3.23
CA ILE A 42 0.71 -4.73 -2.70
C ILE A 42 0.52 -5.40 -1.34
N LEU A 43 0.21 -4.59 -0.33
CA LEU A 43 -0.25 -5.05 0.97
C LEU A 43 -1.70 -4.62 1.11
N TRP A 44 -2.63 -5.55 1.01
CA TRP A 44 -4.06 -5.27 1.03
C TRP A 44 -4.56 -5.27 2.47
N LEU A 45 -5.16 -4.18 2.90
CA LEU A 45 -5.60 -3.97 4.27
C LEU A 45 -7.05 -4.40 4.48
N SER A 46 -7.36 -4.82 5.72
CA SER A 46 -8.72 -5.02 6.15
C SER A 46 -8.96 -4.26 7.44
N GLY A 47 -10.21 -3.84 7.68
CA GLY A 47 -10.54 -3.12 8.89
C GLY A 47 -10.80 -4.05 10.06
N LEU A 48 -10.54 -3.56 11.27
CA LEU A 48 -10.78 -4.31 12.50
C LEU A 48 -11.86 -3.67 13.38
N GLU A 49 -12.32 -2.47 13.03
CA GLU A 49 -13.29 -1.72 13.83
C GLU A 49 -14.66 -1.74 13.15
N ALA A 50 -15.54 -2.61 13.64
CA ALA A 50 -16.87 -2.78 13.07
C ALA A 50 -17.63 -1.45 13.02
N GLY A 51 -18.22 -1.13 11.89
CA GLY A 51 -18.97 0.10 11.70
C GLY A 51 -18.13 1.32 11.39
N PHE A 52 -16.80 1.25 11.54
CA PHE A 52 -15.89 2.33 11.21
C PHE A 52 -15.09 2.02 9.94
N ASN A 53 -14.39 0.88 9.94
CA ASN A 53 -13.62 0.47 8.76
C ASN A 53 -13.82 -1.01 8.42
N GLN A 54 -14.78 -1.66 9.05
CA GLN A 54 -15.16 -3.04 8.77
C GLN A 54 -16.69 -3.10 8.64
N GLY A 55 -17.16 -3.71 7.57
CA GLY A 55 -18.58 -3.88 7.34
C GLY A 55 -19.10 -3.08 6.16
N GLU A 56 -20.38 -3.29 5.84
CA GLU A 56 -21.01 -2.71 4.66
C GLU A 56 -20.90 -1.18 4.61
N GLY A 57 -20.48 -0.68 3.46
CA GLY A 57 -20.39 0.76 3.20
C GLY A 57 -19.13 1.44 3.71
N CYS A 58 -18.35 0.79 4.57
CA CYS A 58 -17.15 1.39 5.14
C CYS A 58 -15.94 0.46 5.16
N ASP A 59 -16.05 -0.69 4.56
CA ASP A 59 -15.08 -1.78 4.70
C ASP A 59 -13.76 -1.49 3.97
N THR A 60 -12.67 -1.44 4.71
CA THR A 60 -11.34 -1.19 4.16
C THR A 60 -10.96 -2.22 3.11
N TYR A 61 -11.22 -3.49 3.35
CA TYR A 61 -10.89 -4.57 2.41
C TYR A 61 -11.70 -4.42 1.11
N GLN A 62 -13.00 -4.21 1.24
CA GLN A 62 -13.89 -4.09 0.08
C GLN A 62 -13.67 -2.81 -0.71
N ARG A 63 -13.08 -1.79 -0.09
CA ARG A 63 -12.75 -0.54 -0.75
C ARG A 63 -11.39 -0.59 -1.44
N TYR A 64 -10.71 -1.73 -1.44
CA TYR A 64 -9.41 -1.93 -2.08
C TYR A 64 -8.34 -0.96 -1.56
N ILE A 65 -8.23 -0.85 -0.25
CA ILE A 65 -7.22 0.01 0.37
C ILE A 65 -5.92 -0.77 0.50
N TYR A 66 -4.90 -0.34 -0.23
CA TYR A 66 -3.60 -1.00 -0.28
C TYR A 66 -2.49 -0.10 0.23
N ILE A 67 -1.41 -0.73 0.72
CA ILE A 67 -0.09 -0.09 0.77
C ILE A 67 0.65 -0.62 -0.45
N HIS A 68 1.17 0.28 -1.28
CA HIS A 68 1.84 -0.12 -2.51
C HIS A 68 2.99 0.81 -2.88
N GLY A 69 3.87 0.34 -3.76
CA GLY A 69 4.93 1.17 -4.32
C GLY A 69 4.40 2.17 -5.32
N THR A 70 5.19 3.19 -5.59
CA THR A 70 4.82 4.30 -6.47
C THR A 70 6.06 4.78 -7.22
N PRO A 71 5.91 5.47 -8.36
CA PRO A 71 7.06 6.04 -9.05
C PRO A 71 7.87 6.97 -8.16
N GLU A 72 9.19 6.94 -8.33
CA GLU A 72 10.11 7.78 -7.54
C GLU A 72 9.85 9.27 -7.74
N THR A 73 9.20 9.63 -8.84
CA THR A 73 8.85 11.02 -9.14
C THR A 73 7.66 11.53 -8.36
N GLU A 74 6.91 10.63 -7.69
CA GLU A 74 5.77 11.03 -6.89
C GLU A 74 6.22 11.66 -5.58
N MET A 75 5.46 12.65 -5.12
CA MET A 75 5.73 13.31 -3.84
C MET A 75 5.25 12.44 -2.70
N MET A 76 6.15 12.13 -1.75
CA MET A 76 5.79 11.39 -0.56
C MET A 76 5.27 12.35 0.50
N GLY A 77 4.39 11.82 1.37
CA GLY A 77 3.82 12.61 2.46
C GLY A 77 2.66 13.49 2.07
N GLU A 78 2.25 13.50 0.80
CA GLU A 78 1.11 14.25 0.32
C GLU A 78 -0.09 13.32 0.14
N PRO A 79 -1.29 13.75 0.55
CA PRO A 79 -2.49 12.90 0.41
C PRO A 79 -3.06 12.95 -1.01
N LEU A 80 -2.29 12.47 -1.98
CA LEU A 80 -2.63 12.56 -3.39
C LEU A 80 -3.37 11.34 -3.93
N SER A 81 -3.44 10.24 -3.18
CA SER A 81 -4.13 9.04 -3.63
C SER A 81 -5.60 9.07 -3.24
N HIS A 82 -6.39 8.21 -3.89
CA HIS A 82 -7.82 8.08 -3.62
C HIS A 82 -8.11 7.00 -2.56
N GLY A 83 -7.26 6.92 -1.54
CA GLY A 83 -7.45 6.02 -0.41
C GLY A 83 -6.29 5.07 -0.16
N CYS A 84 -5.46 4.79 -1.15
CA CYS A 84 -4.31 3.90 -0.97
C CYS A 84 -3.13 4.63 -0.34
N ILE A 85 -2.27 3.87 0.32
CA ILE A 85 -1.07 4.39 0.97
C ILE A 85 0.11 4.12 0.05
N ARG A 86 0.82 5.17 -0.35
CA ARG A 86 1.97 5.08 -1.25
C ARG A 86 3.27 5.03 -0.47
N MET A 87 4.18 4.20 -0.93
CA MET A 87 5.53 4.10 -0.39
C MET A 87 6.54 4.09 -1.53
N ARG A 88 7.77 4.41 -1.23
CA ARG A 88 8.84 4.22 -2.20
C ARG A 88 9.05 2.73 -2.44
N ASN A 89 9.47 2.37 -3.65
CA ASN A 89 9.56 0.97 -4.05
C ASN A 89 10.47 0.12 -3.16
N LEU A 90 11.65 0.63 -2.81
CA LEU A 90 12.55 -0.09 -1.92
C LEU A 90 11.96 -0.26 -0.53
N GLU A 91 11.25 0.75 -0.05
CA GLU A 91 10.65 0.73 1.28
C GLU A 91 9.48 -0.24 1.36
N VAL A 92 8.61 -0.27 0.35
CA VAL A 92 7.48 -1.21 0.36
C VAL A 92 7.96 -2.65 0.21
N ALA A 93 9.03 -2.88 -0.56
CA ALA A 93 9.61 -4.21 -0.68
C ALA A 93 10.17 -4.69 0.66
N GLU A 94 10.83 -3.81 1.39
CA GLU A 94 11.35 -4.12 2.72
C GLU A 94 10.21 -4.38 3.71
N LEU A 95 9.21 -3.52 3.72
CA LEU A 95 8.04 -3.71 4.59
C LEU A 95 7.33 -5.04 4.29
N PHE A 96 7.17 -5.36 3.02
CA PHE A 96 6.54 -6.60 2.58
C PHE A 96 7.23 -7.84 3.19
N ASP A 97 8.57 -7.82 3.24
CA ASP A 97 9.33 -8.93 3.79
C ASP A 97 9.28 -9.00 5.32
N LEU A 98 9.06 -7.84 5.97
CA LEU A 98 9.08 -7.76 7.43
C LEU A 98 7.75 -8.10 8.08
N VAL A 99 6.62 -7.95 7.39
CA VAL A 99 5.31 -8.15 7.99
C VAL A 99 4.60 -9.37 7.44
N GLY A 100 3.83 -10.03 8.30
CA GLY A 100 2.95 -11.12 7.90
C GLY A 100 1.55 -10.61 7.60
N GLU A 101 0.70 -11.49 7.09
CA GLU A 101 -0.67 -11.12 6.69
C GLU A 101 -1.55 -10.69 7.87
N ASN A 102 -1.19 -11.07 9.08
CA ASN A 102 -1.93 -10.72 10.29
C ASN A 102 -1.31 -9.56 11.07
N ALA A 103 -0.34 -8.87 10.50
CA ALA A 103 0.27 -7.71 11.16
C ALA A 103 -0.74 -6.59 11.35
N LEU A 104 -0.68 -5.93 12.50
CA LEU A 104 -1.57 -4.80 12.78
C LEU A 104 -1.03 -3.52 12.15
N VAL A 105 -1.96 -2.72 11.63
CA VAL A 105 -1.65 -1.41 11.05
C VAL A 105 -2.47 -0.36 11.79
N TYR A 106 -1.82 0.70 12.24
CA TYR A 106 -2.48 1.82 12.89
C TYR A 106 -2.27 3.07 12.06
N ILE A 107 -3.38 3.69 11.66
CA ILE A 107 -3.35 4.90 10.84
C ILE A 107 -3.94 6.05 11.67
N SER A 108 -3.21 7.14 11.79
CA SER A 108 -3.61 8.29 12.59
C SER A 108 -3.33 9.57 11.83
N GLU A 109 -4.16 10.60 12.08
CA GLU A 109 -3.93 11.93 11.52
C GLU A 109 -2.76 12.64 12.19
N HIS A 110 -2.38 12.19 13.37
CA HIS A 110 -1.31 12.81 14.16
C HIS A 110 -0.17 11.82 14.34
N ALA A 111 1.04 12.34 14.49
CA ALA A 111 2.20 11.51 14.78
C ALA A 111 1.99 10.77 16.10
N LEU A 112 2.34 9.48 16.10
CA LEU A 112 2.25 8.66 17.29
C LEU A 112 3.52 8.81 18.13
N ASP A 113 3.36 8.92 19.46
CA ASP A 113 4.52 8.89 20.35
C ASP A 113 4.85 7.45 20.75
N SER A 114 6.01 7.25 21.38
CA SER A 114 6.46 5.91 21.78
C SER A 114 5.48 5.21 22.71
N LYS A 115 4.80 5.98 23.53
CA LYS A 115 3.85 5.46 24.50
C LYS A 115 2.61 4.89 23.82
N MET A 116 2.13 5.57 22.81
CA MET A 116 1.00 5.10 22.01
C MET A 116 1.38 3.86 21.22
N LEU A 117 2.56 3.85 20.63
CA LEU A 117 3.05 2.70 19.84
C LEU A 117 3.19 1.45 20.67
N LYS A 118 3.62 1.59 21.94
CA LYS A 118 3.72 0.45 22.84
C LYS A 118 2.38 -0.24 23.10
N GLY A 119 1.29 0.52 23.04
CA GLY A 119 -0.02 -0.05 23.23
C GLY A 119 -0.62 -0.68 21.98
N VAL A 120 -0.03 -0.48 20.81
CA VAL A 120 -0.62 -0.83 19.52
C VAL A 120 0.11 -1.93 18.80
N HIS A 121 1.41 -2.05 18.93
CA HIS A 121 2.23 -2.89 18.07
C HIS A 121 2.76 -4.14 18.73
N THR A 122 2.20 -4.54 19.83
CA THR A 122 2.69 -5.68 20.61
C THR A 122 2.37 -7.04 19.99
N GLU A 123 1.62 -7.05 18.95
CA GLU A 123 1.23 -8.28 18.29
C GLU A 123 2.14 -8.63 17.14
#